data_a9369fec2988a0c09bc8eac42e2a3619
#
_entry.id   a9369fec2988a0c09bc8eac42e2a3619
#
_cell.length_a   1.000
_cell.length_b   1.000
_cell.length_c   1.000
_cell.angle_alpha   90.00
_cell.angle_beta   90.00
_cell.angle_gamma   90.00
#
_symmetry.space_group_name_H-M   'P 1'
#
loop_
_entity.id
_entity.type
_entity.pdbx_description
1 polymer ?
#
loop_
_entity_poly.entity_id
_entity_poly.type
_entity_poly.pdbx_seq_one_letter_code
_entity_poly.pdbx_strand_id
1 'polypeptide(L)'
;MKDLTKMYKLYDKPSDRLKEALGLTRKKLYKEHYALHDVNFDIYEGECVGIIGTNGSGKSTILKIITGVLTPTSGEVKVDGRISALLELGAGFNMEYSGLENVYLNGTMIGFSKEEIDARLDDILEFADIGDFIHQPVKTYSSGMFVRLAFAVAINIDPEILVVDEALSVGDVFFQAKCYHKFEEFKKQGKTILFVSHDLSSVSKYCDRVVLLNKGVKLDEGSPKQMVDLYKQLLVGQNPVKQNESASEEQIPAENSEELGDFQMNPNMLEYGSRIAEITDFRVIDDKGMCSNTIEKGSEFKIRMKVRFNEDIQEPIMAYTFKNIQGTEITGTNTMYENAKVERSGKGDTCTVTFTQTMNLQGGEYLLSFGCTGYKNGDFTVFHRLYDACNITVISSKNTVGFYDMDSKVEIQCGE
;
A
#
# COMPACT_ATOMS: atom_id res chain seq x y z
N MET A 1 14.09 -8.40 15.48
CA MET A 1 15.30 -7.78 14.89
C MET A 1 15.81 -6.71 15.82
N LYS A 2 17.14 -6.69 16.07
CA LYS A 2 17.77 -5.73 16.97
C LYS A 2 18.99 -5.09 16.34
N ASP A 3 19.04 -3.76 16.34
CA ASP A 3 20.13 -2.90 15.88
C ASP A 3 20.64 -3.26 14.49
N LEU A 4 19.68 -3.62 13.60
CA LEU A 4 19.99 -4.19 12.29
C LEU A 4 20.58 -3.13 11.38
N THR A 5 21.82 -3.34 10.97
CA THR A 5 22.55 -2.43 10.08
C THR A 5 23.14 -3.20 8.90
N LYS A 6 22.96 -2.67 7.70
CA LYS A 6 23.63 -3.16 6.49
C LYS A 6 24.31 -2.02 5.76
N MET A 7 25.63 -2.07 5.71
CA MET A 7 26.47 -1.10 5.03
C MET A 7 27.15 -1.74 3.82
N TYR A 8 27.15 -1.04 2.71
CA TYR A 8 27.88 -1.39 1.49
C TYR A 8 29.04 -0.42 1.27
N LYS A 9 30.19 -0.96 0.88
CA LYS A 9 31.36 -0.19 0.48
C LYS A 9 31.24 0.14 -1.02
N LEU A 10 31.06 1.40 -1.33
CA LEU A 10 30.99 1.89 -2.71
C LEU A 10 32.35 2.41 -3.14
N TYR A 11 32.98 1.77 -4.10
CA TYR A 11 34.28 2.15 -4.66
C TYR A 11 34.07 2.91 -5.96
N ASP A 12 34.75 4.05 -6.12
CA ASP A 12 34.69 4.83 -7.35
C ASP A 12 35.42 4.13 -8.53
N LYS A 13 36.40 3.26 -8.22
CA LYS A 13 37.15 2.47 -9.20
C LYS A 13 37.33 1.03 -8.74
N PRO A 14 37.22 0.03 -9.62
CA PRO A 14 37.48 -1.39 -9.29
C PRO A 14 38.87 -1.64 -8.69
N SER A 15 39.89 -0.85 -9.15
CA SER A 15 41.25 -0.90 -8.65
C SER A 15 41.38 -0.55 -7.16
N ASP A 16 40.50 0.30 -6.64
CA ASP A 16 40.52 0.74 -5.26
C ASP A 16 40.07 -0.35 -4.31
N ARG A 17 39.11 -1.18 -4.74
CA ARG A 17 38.70 -2.39 -4.02
C ARG A 17 39.87 -3.39 -3.93
N LEU A 18 40.64 -3.57 -5.02
CA LEU A 18 41.79 -4.47 -5.03
C LEU A 18 42.91 -3.95 -4.12
N LYS A 19 43.23 -2.65 -4.14
CA LYS A 19 44.23 -2.02 -3.28
C LYS A 19 43.88 -2.17 -1.79
N GLU A 20 42.61 -2.02 -1.44
CA GLU A 20 42.16 -2.21 -0.05
C GLU A 20 42.24 -3.68 0.35
N ALA A 21 41.77 -4.61 -0.50
CA ALA A 21 41.86 -6.06 -0.22
C ALA A 21 43.29 -6.57 -0.04
N LEU A 22 44.24 -5.99 -0.76
CA LEU A 22 45.68 -6.34 -0.65
C LEU A 22 46.42 -5.55 0.45
N GLY A 23 45.73 -4.68 1.19
CA GLY A 23 46.32 -3.86 2.24
C GLY A 23 47.37 -2.83 1.76
N LEU A 24 47.32 -2.47 0.45
CA LEU A 24 48.29 -1.55 -0.18
C LEU A 24 48.08 -0.08 0.20
N THR A 25 47.02 0.22 0.95
CA THR A 25 46.72 1.59 1.40
C THR A 25 46.09 1.58 2.80
N ARG A 26 46.46 2.59 3.60
CA ARG A 26 45.83 2.85 4.91
C ARG A 26 44.63 3.84 4.80
N LYS A 27 44.40 4.42 3.62
CA LYS A 27 43.25 5.36 3.41
C LYS A 27 42.02 4.57 3.04
N LYS A 28 40.86 4.95 3.60
CA LYS A 28 39.56 4.46 3.14
C LYS A 28 39.35 4.95 1.71
N LEU A 29 39.23 4.03 0.75
CA LEU A 29 39.01 4.30 -0.67
C LEU A 29 37.59 4.07 -1.10
N TYR A 30 36.66 3.97 -0.15
CA TYR A 30 35.23 3.73 -0.40
C TYR A 30 34.36 4.74 0.33
N LYS A 31 33.17 4.94 -0.20
CA LYS A 31 32.07 5.64 0.49
C LYS A 31 31.18 4.61 1.17
N GLU A 32 30.81 4.87 2.40
CA GLU A 32 29.87 4.04 3.15
C GLU A 32 28.45 4.37 2.69
N HIS A 33 27.72 3.34 2.26
CA HIS A 33 26.31 3.45 1.93
C HIS A 33 25.52 2.52 2.85
N TYR A 34 24.71 3.12 3.71
CA TYR A 34 23.87 2.40 4.64
C TYR A 34 22.52 2.09 3.97
N ALA A 35 22.35 0.82 3.55
CA ALA A 35 21.07 0.33 3.06
C ALA A 35 20.07 0.13 4.20
N LEU A 36 20.59 -0.19 5.40
CA LEU A 36 19.85 -0.21 6.67
C LEU A 36 20.74 0.35 7.76
N HIS A 37 20.18 1.10 8.67
CA HIS A 37 20.87 1.71 9.78
C HIS A 37 20.02 1.64 11.05
N ASP A 38 20.44 0.84 12.01
CA ASP A 38 19.82 0.69 13.34
C ASP A 38 18.31 0.41 13.31
N VAL A 39 17.90 -0.57 12.48
CA VAL A 39 16.48 -0.93 12.33
C VAL A 39 16.10 -1.95 13.40
N ASN A 40 15.05 -1.61 14.15
CA ASN A 40 14.52 -2.41 15.25
C ASN A 40 13.02 -2.60 15.09
N PHE A 41 12.52 -3.83 15.00
CA PHE A 41 11.10 -4.19 15.13
C PHE A 41 10.95 -5.71 15.32
N ASP A 42 9.81 -6.11 15.87
CA ASP A 42 9.47 -7.50 16.10
C ASP A 42 8.21 -7.86 15.27
N ILE A 43 8.09 -9.12 14.90
CA ILE A 43 6.91 -9.70 14.24
C ILE A 43 6.44 -10.84 15.12
N TYR A 44 5.17 -10.85 15.47
CA TYR A 44 4.58 -11.85 16.33
C TYR A 44 3.93 -12.96 15.52
N GLU A 45 3.86 -14.15 16.11
CA GLU A 45 3.19 -15.30 15.50
C GLU A 45 1.74 -14.97 15.15
N GLY A 46 1.31 -15.34 13.93
CA GLY A 46 -0.03 -15.07 13.42
C GLY A 46 -0.28 -13.63 12.93
N GLU A 47 0.71 -12.74 13.03
CA GLU A 47 0.59 -11.35 12.59
C GLU A 47 0.90 -11.20 11.09
N CYS A 48 0.12 -10.39 10.39
CA CYS A 48 0.43 -9.92 9.05
C CYS A 48 1.04 -8.52 9.12
N VAL A 49 2.37 -8.43 8.97
CA VAL A 49 3.10 -7.15 9.02
C VAL A 49 3.45 -6.65 7.63
N GLY A 50 3.00 -5.44 7.31
CA GLY A 50 3.37 -4.73 6.10
C GLY A 50 4.70 -3.99 6.24
N ILE A 51 5.54 -3.97 5.21
CA ILE A 51 6.69 -3.06 5.12
C ILE A 51 6.49 -2.14 3.93
N ILE A 52 6.36 -0.86 4.19
CA ILE A 52 6.25 0.18 3.15
C ILE A 52 7.42 1.16 3.23
N GLY A 53 7.66 1.88 2.15
CA GLY A 53 8.73 2.88 2.08
C GLY A 53 9.11 3.21 0.65
N THR A 54 9.82 4.32 0.48
CA THR A 54 10.27 4.81 -0.84
C THR A 54 11.23 3.83 -1.52
N ASN A 55 11.46 4.01 -2.82
CA ASN A 55 12.48 3.25 -3.53
C ASN A 55 13.85 3.49 -2.88
N GLY A 56 14.62 2.41 -2.65
CA GLY A 56 15.89 2.48 -1.94
C GLY A 56 15.78 2.63 -0.41
N SER A 57 14.59 2.51 0.18
CA SER A 57 14.43 2.60 1.65
C SER A 57 14.95 1.39 2.43
N GLY A 58 15.36 0.32 1.75
CA GLY A 58 15.92 -0.88 2.39
C GLY A 58 14.98 -2.09 2.48
N LYS A 59 13.75 -2.03 1.95
CA LYS A 59 12.75 -3.13 1.99
C LYS A 59 13.33 -4.47 1.55
N SER A 60 13.82 -4.55 0.32
CA SER A 60 14.41 -5.79 -0.23
C SER A 60 15.68 -6.23 0.52
N THR A 61 16.41 -5.29 1.12
CA THR A 61 17.58 -5.61 1.96
C THR A 61 17.15 -6.30 3.25
N ILE A 62 16.11 -5.80 3.92
CA ILE A 62 15.54 -6.44 5.13
C ILE A 62 15.05 -7.85 4.78
N LEU A 63 14.29 -8.00 3.69
CA LEU A 63 13.77 -9.30 3.30
C LEU A 63 14.89 -10.32 3.04
N LYS A 64 15.95 -9.92 2.30
CA LYS A 64 17.11 -10.78 2.06
C LYS A 64 17.87 -11.16 3.34
N ILE A 65 17.85 -10.30 4.35
CA ILE A 65 18.46 -10.62 5.65
C ILE A 65 17.57 -11.59 6.44
N ILE A 66 16.25 -11.37 6.49
CA ILE A 66 15.30 -12.25 7.19
C ILE A 66 15.31 -13.65 6.59
N THR A 67 15.39 -13.77 5.26
CA THR A 67 15.45 -15.05 4.55
C THR A 67 16.82 -15.71 4.56
N GLY A 68 17.83 -15.09 5.22
CA GLY A 68 19.17 -15.63 5.32
C GLY A 68 20.04 -15.51 4.06
N VAL A 69 19.53 -14.90 2.98
CA VAL A 69 20.27 -14.67 1.72
C VAL A 69 21.37 -13.65 1.90
N LEU A 70 21.22 -12.71 2.83
CA LEU A 70 22.15 -11.63 3.07
C LEU A 70 22.51 -11.52 4.55
N THR A 71 23.82 -11.50 4.86
CA THR A 71 24.30 -11.28 6.23
C THR A 71 24.30 -9.80 6.58
N PRO A 72 23.79 -9.36 7.74
CA PRO A 72 23.90 -7.98 8.20
C PRO A 72 25.36 -7.58 8.47
N THR A 73 25.64 -6.28 8.50
CA THR A 73 26.95 -5.76 8.89
C THR A 73 27.09 -5.73 10.41
N SER A 74 26.02 -5.40 11.12
CA SER A 74 25.90 -5.48 12.58
C SER A 74 24.43 -5.67 12.97
N GLY A 75 24.19 -5.99 14.24
CA GLY A 75 22.87 -6.36 14.75
C GLY A 75 22.53 -7.82 14.50
N GLU A 76 21.35 -8.24 14.93
CA GLU A 76 20.89 -9.63 14.81
C GLU A 76 19.46 -9.74 14.32
N VAL A 77 19.19 -10.80 13.57
CA VAL A 77 17.85 -11.25 13.23
C VAL A 77 17.66 -12.66 13.78
N LYS A 78 16.61 -12.84 14.56
CA LYS A 78 16.21 -14.15 15.06
C LYS A 78 14.88 -14.52 14.41
N VAL A 79 14.81 -15.72 13.88
CA VAL A 79 13.62 -16.28 13.23
C VAL A 79 13.33 -17.62 13.86
N ASP A 80 12.08 -17.80 14.28
CA ASP A 80 11.57 -19.07 14.81
C ASP A 80 10.52 -19.61 13.82
N GLY A 81 10.85 -20.65 13.06
CA GLY A 81 10.00 -21.27 12.04
C GLY A 81 10.59 -21.30 10.64
N ARG A 82 9.99 -22.11 9.77
CA ARG A 82 10.38 -22.23 8.36
C ARG A 82 9.79 -21.09 7.55
N ILE A 83 10.64 -20.41 6.79
CA ILE A 83 10.26 -19.30 5.92
C ILE A 83 10.09 -19.80 4.51
N SER A 84 8.93 -19.54 3.89
CA SER A 84 8.80 -19.53 2.43
C SER A 84 8.75 -18.09 1.95
N ALA A 85 9.60 -17.77 0.96
CA ALA A 85 9.73 -16.40 0.46
C ALA A 85 9.42 -16.33 -1.04
N LEU A 86 8.47 -15.47 -1.39
CA LEU A 86 8.11 -15.15 -2.77
C LEU A 86 8.97 -14.02 -3.36
N LEU A 87 10.15 -13.76 -2.78
CA LEU A 87 11.06 -12.64 -3.14
C LEU A 87 11.63 -12.74 -4.55
N GLU A 88 11.99 -13.94 -4.93
CA GLU A 88 12.59 -14.27 -6.24
C GLU A 88 11.91 -15.57 -6.67
N LEU A 89 10.71 -15.48 -7.23
CA LEU A 89 9.95 -16.64 -7.68
C LEU A 89 10.81 -17.54 -8.56
N GLY A 90 10.97 -18.81 -8.13
CA GLY A 90 11.83 -19.77 -8.80
C GLY A 90 13.32 -19.67 -8.45
N ALA A 91 13.70 -18.84 -7.45
CA ALA A 91 15.05 -18.90 -6.91
C ALA A 91 15.34 -20.32 -6.40
N GLY A 92 16.46 -20.89 -6.88
CA GLY A 92 16.80 -22.28 -6.58
C GLY A 92 16.24 -23.30 -7.56
N PHE A 93 15.41 -22.91 -8.54
CA PHE A 93 15.00 -23.82 -9.61
C PHE A 93 16.18 -24.14 -10.54
N ASN A 94 16.34 -25.42 -10.85
CA ASN A 94 17.28 -25.87 -11.87
C ASN A 94 16.54 -25.98 -13.21
N MET A 95 16.97 -25.20 -14.19
CA MET A 95 16.33 -25.14 -15.50
C MET A 95 16.39 -26.45 -16.29
N GLU A 96 17.36 -27.32 -15.98
CA GLU A 96 17.52 -28.62 -16.62
C GLU A 96 16.65 -29.71 -15.98
N TYR A 97 16.13 -29.49 -14.78
CA TYR A 97 15.25 -30.40 -14.08
C TYR A 97 13.80 -30.22 -14.53
N SER A 98 13.02 -31.27 -14.44
CA SER A 98 11.57 -31.21 -14.61
C SER A 98 10.92 -30.34 -13.55
N GLY A 99 9.67 -29.91 -13.79
CA GLY A 99 8.89 -29.20 -12.79
C GLY A 99 8.77 -29.99 -11.49
N LEU A 100 8.50 -31.29 -11.57
CA LEU A 100 8.38 -32.18 -10.42
C LEU A 100 9.68 -32.24 -9.62
N GLU A 101 10.83 -32.42 -10.27
CA GLU A 101 12.12 -32.42 -9.59
C GLU A 101 12.40 -31.08 -8.91
N ASN A 102 11.98 -29.96 -9.52
CA ASN A 102 12.11 -28.64 -8.91
C ASN A 102 11.16 -28.44 -7.69
N VAL A 103 9.96 -29.06 -7.67
CA VAL A 103 9.10 -29.07 -6.48
C VAL A 103 9.85 -29.68 -5.28
N TYR A 104 10.45 -30.85 -5.48
CA TYR A 104 11.23 -31.51 -4.40
C TYR A 104 12.49 -30.76 -4.03
N LEU A 105 13.21 -30.24 -5.01
CA LEU A 105 14.43 -29.46 -4.79
C LEU A 105 14.14 -28.23 -3.94
N ASN A 106 13.14 -27.44 -4.31
CA ASN A 106 12.78 -26.21 -3.62
C ASN A 106 12.19 -26.50 -2.24
N GLY A 107 11.30 -27.48 -2.11
CA GLY A 107 10.75 -27.90 -0.82
C GLY A 107 11.84 -28.34 0.16
N THR A 108 12.83 -29.11 -0.31
CA THR A 108 13.97 -29.51 0.53
C THR A 108 14.85 -28.35 0.92
N MET A 109 15.06 -27.36 0.03
CA MET A 109 15.81 -26.13 0.35
C MET A 109 15.14 -25.29 1.43
N ILE A 110 13.80 -25.28 1.49
CA ILE A 110 13.03 -24.60 2.54
C ILE A 110 13.10 -25.38 3.88
N GLY A 111 13.50 -26.66 3.83
CA GLY A 111 13.66 -27.52 5.01
C GLY A 111 12.53 -28.52 5.23
N PHE A 112 11.73 -28.82 4.19
CA PHE A 112 10.70 -29.87 4.26
C PHE A 112 11.27 -31.24 3.89
N SER A 113 10.81 -32.30 4.57
CA SER A 113 11.13 -33.68 4.21
C SER A 113 10.40 -34.11 2.94
N LYS A 114 10.86 -35.20 2.32
CA LYS A 114 10.20 -35.74 1.14
C LYS A 114 8.73 -36.12 1.44
N GLU A 115 8.48 -36.72 2.58
CA GLU A 115 7.16 -37.14 3.03
C GLU A 115 6.22 -35.94 3.23
N GLU A 116 6.73 -34.82 3.75
CA GLU A 116 5.98 -33.57 3.88
C GLU A 116 5.63 -32.96 2.50
N ILE A 117 6.57 -33.04 1.54
CA ILE A 117 6.35 -32.58 0.17
C ILE A 117 5.34 -33.48 -0.54
N ASP A 118 5.46 -34.83 -0.42
CA ASP A 118 4.53 -35.80 -0.98
C ASP A 118 3.10 -35.55 -0.52
N ALA A 119 2.92 -35.21 0.76
CA ALA A 119 1.61 -34.91 1.35
C ALA A 119 0.96 -33.62 0.78
N ARG A 120 1.74 -32.74 0.16
CA ARG A 120 1.27 -31.46 -0.43
C ARG A 120 1.35 -31.45 -1.95
N LEU A 121 1.84 -32.50 -2.56
CA LEU A 121 2.14 -32.53 -3.98
C LEU A 121 0.90 -32.29 -4.83
N ASP A 122 -0.22 -32.94 -4.52
CA ASP A 122 -1.47 -32.76 -5.26
C ASP A 122 -1.96 -31.31 -5.20
N ASP A 123 -1.92 -30.67 -4.02
CA ASP A 123 -2.29 -29.26 -3.82
C ASP A 123 -1.39 -28.34 -4.67
N ILE A 124 -0.08 -28.63 -4.73
CA ILE A 124 0.89 -27.86 -5.52
C ILE A 124 0.57 -27.97 -7.01
N LEU A 125 0.31 -29.20 -7.49
CA LEU A 125 0.04 -29.46 -8.91
C LEU A 125 -1.28 -28.85 -9.36
N GLU A 126 -2.35 -28.98 -8.55
CA GLU A 126 -3.66 -28.39 -8.80
C GLU A 126 -3.59 -26.85 -8.81
N PHE A 127 -2.81 -26.28 -7.90
CA PHE A 127 -2.65 -24.83 -7.84
C PHE A 127 -1.87 -24.30 -9.06
N ALA A 128 -0.77 -24.96 -9.43
CA ALA A 128 0.08 -24.55 -10.57
C ALA A 128 -0.67 -24.65 -11.91
N ASP A 129 -1.55 -25.65 -12.08
CA ASP A 129 -2.39 -25.85 -13.25
C ASP A 129 -1.58 -25.77 -14.57
N ILE A 130 -0.49 -26.56 -14.66
CA ILE A 130 0.40 -26.64 -15.83
C ILE A 130 0.32 -27.99 -16.55
N GLY A 131 -0.53 -28.90 -16.09
CA GLY A 131 -0.78 -30.21 -16.68
C GLY A 131 0.48 -31.07 -16.84
N ASP A 132 0.58 -31.81 -17.96
CA ASP A 132 1.68 -32.73 -18.22
C ASP A 132 3.06 -32.07 -18.36
N PHE A 133 3.11 -30.74 -18.48
CA PHE A 133 4.38 -30.01 -18.48
C PHE A 133 5.19 -30.18 -17.20
N ILE A 134 4.55 -30.60 -16.10
CA ILE A 134 5.25 -30.88 -14.83
C ILE A 134 6.39 -31.88 -14.98
N HIS A 135 6.31 -32.79 -15.95
CA HIS A 135 7.33 -33.80 -16.25
C HIS A 135 8.40 -33.33 -17.26
N GLN A 136 8.24 -32.12 -17.81
CA GLN A 136 9.19 -31.55 -18.77
C GLN A 136 10.22 -30.65 -18.06
N PRO A 137 11.43 -30.50 -18.62
CA PRO A 137 12.43 -29.59 -18.10
C PRO A 137 11.91 -28.14 -18.05
N VAL A 138 12.15 -27.44 -16.93
CA VAL A 138 11.65 -26.08 -16.69
C VAL A 138 12.11 -25.07 -17.75
N LYS A 139 13.27 -25.29 -18.38
CA LYS A 139 13.73 -24.46 -19.51
C LYS A 139 12.77 -24.42 -20.72
N THR A 140 11.84 -25.38 -20.81
CA THR A 140 10.82 -25.41 -21.87
C THR A 140 9.54 -24.66 -21.51
N TYR A 141 9.44 -24.17 -20.27
CA TYR A 141 8.25 -23.49 -19.79
C TYR A 141 8.11 -22.08 -20.37
N SER A 142 6.87 -21.66 -20.57
CA SER A 142 6.58 -20.23 -20.72
C SER A 142 6.85 -19.49 -19.40
N SER A 143 7.06 -18.18 -19.46
CA SER A 143 7.24 -17.37 -18.26
C SER A 143 6.07 -17.50 -17.27
N GLY A 144 4.83 -17.62 -17.80
CA GLY A 144 3.65 -17.84 -16.99
C GLY A 144 3.64 -19.19 -16.28
N MET A 145 3.99 -20.29 -16.96
CA MET A 145 4.08 -21.63 -16.35
C MET A 145 5.16 -21.68 -15.27
N PHE A 146 6.32 -21.06 -15.53
CA PHE A 146 7.40 -20.96 -14.57
C PHE A 146 6.95 -20.27 -13.27
N VAL A 147 6.33 -19.10 -13.41
CA VAL A 147 5.82 -18.31 -12.28
C VAL A 147 4.73 -19.07 -11.54
N ARG A 148 3.79 -19.72 -12.23
CA ARG A 148 2.73 -20.51 -11.63
C ARG A 148 3.28 -21.66 -10.77
N LEU A 149 4.25 -22.43 -11.29
CA LEU A 149 4.86 -23.51 -10.53
C LEU A 149 5.65 -23.00 -9.33
N ALA A 150 6.49 -21.97 -9.51
CA ALA A 150 7.29 -21.41 -8.44
C ALA A 150 6.41 -20.86 -7.30
N PHE A 151 5.32 -20.18 -7.66
CA PHE A 151 4.36 -19.67 -6.67
C PHE A 151 3.60 -20.81 -5.98
N ALA A 152 3.16 -21.82 -6.76
CA ALA A 152 2.44 -22.99 -6.21
C ALA A 152 3.26 -23.72 -5.16
N VAL A 153 4.55 -23.93 -5.41
CA VAL A 153 5.46 -24.55 -4.43
C VAL A 153 5.56 -23.69 -3.19
N ALA A 154 5.90 -22.41 -3.34
CA ALA A 154 6.16 -21.53 -2.22
C ALA A 154 4.95 -21.35 -1.29
N ILE A 155 3.72 -21.38 -1.84
CA ILE A 155 2.51 -21.12 -1.06
C ILE A 155 1.84 -22.40 -0.54
N ASN A 156 1.92 -23.54 -1.23
CA ASN A 156 1.23 -24.76 -0.82
C ASN A 156 2.09 -25.71 0.04
N ILE A 157 3.37 -25.43 0.24
CA ILE A 157 4.26 -26.23 1.10
C ILE A 157 3.94 -26.04 2.61
N ASP A 158 3.03 -25.14 2.94
CA ASP A 158 2.52 -24.86 4.28
C ASP A 158 3.59 -24.34 5.28
N PRO A 159 4.31 -23.26 4.96
CA PRO A 159 5.30 -22.69 5.86
C PRO A 159 4.68 -22.06 7.11
N GLU A 160 5.47 -21.92 8.19
CA GLU A 160 5.06 -21.16 9.38
C GLU A 160 5.09 -19.65 9.12
N ILE A 161 6.03 -19.19 8.27
CA ILE A 161 6.23 -17.79 7.93
C ILE A 161 6.21 -17.62 6.41
N LEU A 162 5.33 -16.77 5.90
CA LEU A 162 5.25 -16.43 4.48
C LEU A 162 5.81 -15.02 4.27
N VAL A 163 6.80 -14.88 3.39
CA VAL A 163 7.33 -13.56 2.97
C VAL A 163 6.89 -13.27 1.54
N VAL A 164 6.13 -12.20 1.37
CA VAL A 164 5.55 -11.78 0.09
C VAL A 164 6.14 -10.43 -0.32
N ASP A 165 6.77 -10.36 -1.50
CA ASP A 165 7.35 -9.15 -2.08
C ASP A 165 6.74 -8.93 -3.48
N GLU A 166 5.74 -8.05 -3.60
CA GLU A 166 5.06 -7.69 -4.86
C GLU A 166 4.56 -8.87 -5.72
N ALA A 167 4.79 -10.10 -5.26
CA ALA A 167 4.61 -11.33 -6.04
C ALA A 167 3.14 -11.71 -6.27
N LEU A 168 2.17 -11.08 -5.58
CA LEU A 168 0.74 -11.40 -5.76
C LEU A 168 0.18 -10.87 -7.09
N SER A 169 0.90 -9.99 -7.77
CA SER A 169 0.48 -9.39 -9.06
C SER A 169 1.04 -10.13 -10.29
N VAL A 170 1.49 -11.38 -10.13
CA VAL A 170 2.08 -12.19 -11.22
C VAL A 170 1.05 -13.10 -11.88
N GLY A 171 1.28 -13.43 -13.14
CA GLY A 171 0.40 -14.29 -13.94
C GLY A 171 -0.83 -13.56 -14.49
N ASP A 172 -1.79 -14.34 -14.97
CA ASP A 172 -3.07 -13.81 -15.45
C ASP A 172 -4.03 -13.49 -14.29
N VAL A 173 -5.14 -12.79 -14.60
CA VAL A 173 -6.11 -12.32 -13.60
C VAL A 173 -6.71 -13.46 -12.77
N PHE A 174 -6.94 -14.63 -13.37
CA PHE A 174 -7.50 -15.78 -12.66
C PHE A 174 -6.49 -16.39 -11.70
N PHE A 175 -5.23 -16.45 -12.10
CA PHE A 175 -4.15 -16.92 -11.23
C PHE A 175 -3.91 -15.94 -10.07
N GLN A 176 -3.93 -14.63 -10.34
CA GLN A 176 -3.88 -13.61 -9.28
C GLN A 176 -5.01 -13.78 -8.26
N ALA A 177 -6.24 -14.03 -8.72
CA ALA A 177 -7.36 -14.28 -7.83
C ALA A 177 -7.14 -15.52 -6.94
N LYS A 178 -6.59 -16.63 -7.49
CA LYS A 178 -6.18 -17.81 -6.70
C LYS A 178 -5.12 -17.45 -5.66
N CYS A 179 -4.12 -16.62 -6.01
CA CYS A 179 -3.07 -16.18 -5.10
C CYS A 179 -3.64 -15.36 -3.92
N TYR A 180 -4.52 -14.39 -4.20
CA TYR A 180 -5.17 -13.60 -3.15
C TYR A 180 -6.08 -14.45 -2.25
N HIS A 181 -6.83 -15.41 -2.82
CA HIS A 181 -7.66 -16.30 -2.04
C HIS A 181 -6.81 -17.13 -1.07
N LYS A 182 -5.71 -17.71 -1.57
CA LYS A 182 -4.78 -18.50 -0.75
C LYS A 182 -4.10 -17.66 0.35
N PHE A 183 -3.77 -16.42 0.05
CA PHE A 183 -3.26 -15.46 1.02
C PHE A 183 -4.28 -15.20 2.16
N GLU A 184 -5.57 -15.03 1.82
CA GLU A 184 -6.64 -14.87 2.81
C GLU A 184 -6.84 -16.15 3.66
N GLU A 185 -6.67 -17.34 3.07
CA GLU A 185 -6.69 -18.59 3.82
C GLU A 185 -5.57 -18.64 4.86
N PHE A 186 -4.34 -18.30 4.48
CA PHE A 186 -3.21 -18.22 5.41
C PHE A 186 -3.47 -17.27 6.57
N LYS A 187 -4.01 -16.10 6.28
CA LYS A 187 -4.37 -15.13 7.31
C LYS A 187 -5.43 -15.70 8.26
N LYS A 188 -6.46 -16.38 7.74
CA LYS A 188 -7.50 -17.05 8.56
C LYS A 188 -6.94 -18.17 9.42
N GLN A 189 -5.92 -18.88 8.94
CA GLN A 189 -5.22 -19.94 9.68
C GLN A 189 -4.26 -19.41 10.74
N GLY A 190 -4.08 -18.10 10.85
CA GLY A 190 -3.17 -17.49 11.81
C GLY A 190 -1.69 -17.68 11.46
N LYS A 191 -1.33 -17.83 10.19
CA LYS A 191 0.06 -17.88 9.74
C LYS A 191 0.71 -16.50 9.84
N THR A 192 2.00 -16.48 10.14
CA THR A 192 2.76 -15.24 10.16
C THR A 192 3.10 -14.80 8.75
N ILE A 193 2.79 -13.55 8.41
CA ILE A 193 2.99 -13.02 7.05
C ILE A 193 3.78 -11.72 7.10
N LEU A 194 4.86 -11.66 6.34
CA LEU A 194 5.59 -10.43 6.06
C LEU A 194 5.27 -9.97 4.64
N PHE A 195 4.55 -8.86 4.54
CA PHE A 195 4.00 -8.37 3.28
C PHE A 195 4.67 -7.08 2.84
N VAL A 196 5.37 -7.12 1.70
CA VAL A 196 5.97 -5.92 1.08
C VAL A 196 5.23 -5.63 -0.21
N SER A 197 4.69 -4.44 -0.32
CA SER A 197 3.96 -4.03 -1.51
C SER A 197 4.05 -2.52 -1.72
N HIS A 198 4.02 -2.11 -2.98
CA HIS A 198 3.79 -0.72 -3.37
C HIS A 198 2.29 -0.39 -3.49
N ASP A 199 1.42 -1.40 -3.53
CA ASP A 199 -0.02 -1.22 -3.49
C ASP A 199 -0.49 -0.98 -2.06
N LEU A 200 -0.70 0.29 -1.73
CA LEU A 200 -1.17 0.72 -0.42
C LEU A 200 -2.57 0.21 -0.08
N SER A 201 -3.39 -0.09 -1.10
CA SER A 201 -4.73 -0.66 -0.90
C SER A 201 -4.64 -2.08 -0.36
N SER A 202 -3.77 -2.91 -0.95
CA SER A 202 -3.49 -4.26 -0.45
C SER A 202 -2.88 -4.23 0.96
N VAL A 203 -1.96 -3.31 1.24
CA VAL A 203 -1.39 -3.12 2.58
C VAL A 203 -2.49 -2.77 3.59
N SER A 204 -3.37 -1.82 3.27
CA SER A 204 -4.49 -1.42 4.14
C SER A 204 -5.50 -2.56 4.37
N LYS A 205 -5.71 -3.41 3.36
CA LYS A 205 -6.68 -4.51 3.41
C LYS A 205 -6.17 -5.70 4.22
N TYR A 206 -4.90 -6.06 4.05
CA TYR A 206 -4.40 -7.34 4.52
C TYR A 206 -3.52 -7.26 5.77
N CYS A 207 -2.81 -6.16 6.01
CA CYS A 207 -1.90 -6.05 7.12
C CYS A 207 -2.61 -5.67 8.43
N ASP A 208 -2.14 -6.22 9.54
CA ASP A 208 -2.58 -5.87 10.89
C ASP A 208 -1.77 -4.68 11.44
N ARG A 209 -0.50 -4.61 11.08
CA ARG A 209 0.44 -3.55 11.40
C ARG A 209 1.38 -3.28 10.22
N VAL A 210 1.90 -2.08 10.14
CA VAL A 210 2.82 -1.67 9.07
C VAL A 210 4.04 -0.99 9.67
N VAL A 211 5.22 -1.32 9.12
CA VAL A 211 6.50 -0.67 9.40
C VAL A 211 6.85 0.25 8.24
N LEU A 212 7.08 1.51 8.53
CA LEU A 212 7.46 2.52 7.53
C LEU A 212 8.96 2.73 7.53
N LEU A 213 9.58 2.47 6.38
CA LEU A 213 11.01 2.66 6.16
C LEU A 213 11.27 3.87 5.25
N ASN A 214 12.32 4.62 5.58
CA ASN A 214 12.83 5.68 4.71
C ASN A 214 14.35 5.76 4.79
N LYS A 215 15.02 5.75 3.63
CA LYS A 215 16.49 5.89 3.52
C LYS A 215 17.27 4.98 4.50
N GLY A 216 16.80 3.75 4.65
CA GLY A 216 17.47 2.73 5.48
C GLY A 216 17.17 2.79 6.97
N VAL A 217 16.29 3.66 7.44
CA VAL A 217 15.86 3.74 8.84
C VAL A 217 14.36 3.48 8.99
N LYS A 218 13.97 2.91 10.13
CA LYS A 218 12.55 2.83 10.50
C LYS A 218 12.11 4.19 10.98
N LEU A 219 11.14 4.78 10.30
CA LEU A 219 10.54 6.04 10.72
C LEU A 219 9.52 5.84 11.82
N ASP A 220 8.61 4.89 11.60
CA ASP A 220 7.53 4.59 12.54
C ASP A 220 6.93 3.21 12.25
N GLU A 221 6.08 2.73 13.15
CA GLU A 221 5.24 1.54 12.99
C GLU A 221 3.89 1.73 13.66
N GLY A 222 2.84 1.18 13.07
CA GLY A 222 1.49 1.35 13.60
C GLY A 222 0.42 0.74 12.72
N SER A 223 -0.83 1.22 12.87
CA SER A 223 -1.93 0.73 12.04
C SER A 223 -1.69 1.02 10.55
N PRO A 224 -2.18 0.17 9.64
CA PRO A 224 -2.00 0.37 8.20
C PRO A 224 -2.43 1.76 7.74
N LYS A 225 -3.57 2.24 8.21
CA LYS A 225 -4.10 3.56 7.87
C LYS A 225 -3.11 4.68 8.22
N GLN A 226 -2.63 4.71 9.47
CA GLN A 226 -1.68 5.74 9.93
C GLN A 226 -0.38 5.71 9.13
N MET A 227 0.17 4.52 8.90
CA MET A 227 1.45 4.38 8.20
C MET A 227 1.33 4.70 6.70
N VAL A 228 0.21 4.39 6.07
CA VAL A 228 -0.07 4.76 4.68
C VAL A 228 -0.21 6.28 4.53
N ASP A 229 -0.90 6.94 5.45
CA ASP A 229 -1.04 8.40 5.43
C ASP A 229 0.31 9.09 5.67
N LEU A 230 1.11 8.58 6.61
CA LEU A 230 2.48 9.05 6.87
C LEU A 230 3.40 8.86 5.65
N TYR A 231 3.28 7.71 4.97
CA TYR A 231 4.02 7.44 3.74
C TYR A 231 3.65 8.40 2.61
N LYS A 232 2.35 8.72 2.44
CA LYS A 232 1.89 9.70 1.46
C LYS A 232 2.46 11.10 1.72
N GLN A 233 2.55 11.52 3.00
CA GLN A 233 3.21 12.79 3.39
C GLN A 233 4.70 12.77 3.01
N LEU A 234 5.38 11.66 3.28
CA LEU A 234 6.79 11.50 2.93
C LEU A 234 7.05 11.66 1.42
N LEU A 235 6.17 11.10 0.59
CA LEU A 235 6.27 11.19 -0.88
C LEU A 235 6.18 12.64 -1.40
N VAL A 236 5.44 13.51 -0.71
CA VAL A 236 5.34 14.94 -1.07
C VAL A 236 6.41 15.82 -0.40
N GLY A 237 7.45 15.20 0.16
CA GLY A 237 8.63 15.91 0.71
C GLY A 237 8.43 16.55 2.09
N GLN A 238 7.36 16.21 2.80
CA GLN A 238 7.14 16.66 4.17
C GLN A 238 7.83 15.71 5.16
N ASN A 239 8.58 16.28 6.11
CA ASN A 239 9.21 15.51 7.19
C ASN A 239 8.19 15.28 8.31
N PRO A 240 7.65 14.08 8.49
CA PRO A 240 6.62 13.79 9.49
C PRO A 240 7.08 13.99 10.95
N VAL A 241 8.38 13.96 11.20
CA VAL A 241 8.97 14.08 12.55
C VAL A 241 8.89 15.49 13.15
N LYS A 242 8.56 16.53 12.38
CA LYS A 242 8.55 17.92 12.84
C LYS A 242 7.16 18.47 13.25
N GLN A 243 6.08 17.70 13.08
CA GLN A 243 4.73 18.22 13.30
C GLN A 243 4.14 17.94 14.70
N ASN A 244 4.78 17.12 15.54
CA ASN A 244 4.27 16.81 16.88
C ASN A 244 4.53 17.89 17.93
N GLU A 245 5.22 19.00 17.60
CA GLU A 245 5.54 20.06 18.57
C GLU A 245 4.85 21.42 18.32
N SER A 246 3.99 21.53 17.30
CA SER A 246 3.29 22.80 17.04
C SER A 246 1.86 22.60 16.52
N ALA A 247 1.07 21.79 17.19
CA ALA A 247 -0.38 21.89 17.10
C ALA A 247 -0.82 23.04 18.05
N SER A 248 -0.61 24.27 17.64
CA SER A 248 -1.34 25.42 18.20
C SER A 248 -2.78 25.31 17.70
N GLU A 249 -3.70 25.25 18.66
CA GLU A 249 -5.13 25.39 18.47
C GLU A 249 -5.45 26.74 17.81
N GLU A 250 -5.38 26.82 16.48
CA GLU A 250 -6.09 27.85 15.75
C GLU A 250 -7.40 27.24 15.25
N GLN A 251 -8.45 27.46 16.04
CA GLN A 251 -9.82 27.21 15.67
C GLN A 251 -10.14 27.99 14.38
N ILE A 252 -10.58 27.26 13.36
CA ILE A 252 -11.14 27.86 12.15
C ILE A 252 -12.36 28.69 12.56
N PRO A 253 -12.43 30.00 12.30
CA PRO A 253 -13.56 30.81 12.69
C PRO A 253 -14.81 30.34 11.93
N ALA A 254 -15.83 29.93 12.65
CA ALA A 254 -17.13 29.63 12.10
C ALA A 254 -17.81 30.95 11.67
N GLU A 255 -17.73 31.29 10.41
CA GLU A 255 -18.60 32.30 9.83
C GLU A 255 -19.91 31.64 9.32
N ASN A 256 -21.02 32.06 9.91
CA ASN A 256 -22.42 31.74 9.64
C ASN A 256 -22.97 30.44 10.24
N SER A 257 -23.55 30.59 11.43
CA SER A 257 -24.17 29.55 12.25
C SER A 257 -25.58 29.09 11.80
N GLU A 258 -26.10 29.52 10.66
CA GLU A 258 -27.49 29.21 10.24
C GLU A 258 -27.63 28.08 9.23
N GLU A 259 -26.51 27.60 8.59
CA GLU A 259 -26.50 26.45 7.66
C GLU A 259 -25.87 25.18 8.26
N LEU A 260 -25.54 25.21 9.53
CA LEU A 260 -24.66 24.22 10.19
C LEU A 260 -25.38 22.97 10.66
N GLY A 261 -26.49 22.51 10.25
CA GLY A 261 -27.04 21.22 10.66
C GLY A 261 -26.14 20.40 11.62
N ASP A 262 -26.37 19.11 11.79
CA ASP A 262 -25.53 18.20 12.60
C ASP A 262 -24.18 17.81 11.91
N PHE A 263 -23.63 18.65 11.01
CA PHE A 263 -22.40 18.32 10.27
C PHE A 263 -21.18 18.32 11.20
N GLN A 264 -20.54 17.16 11.32
CA GLN A 264 -19.40 16.95 12.19
C GLN A 264 -18.11 16.76 11.39
N MET A 265 -17.10 17.57 11.72
CA MET A 265 -15.73 17.38 11.22
C MET A 265 -14.96 16.41 12.14
N ASN A 266 -14.01 15.69 11.56
CA ASN A 266 -13.14 14.81 12.32
C ASN A 266 -12.13 15.66 13.14
N PRO A 267 -12.15 15.61 14.48
CA PRO A 267 -11.21 16.38 15.29
C PRO A 267 -9.76 15.93 15.15
N ASN A 268 -9.53 14.70 14.65
CA ASN A 268 -8.20 14.13 14.41
C ASN A 268 -7.87 14.11 12.91
N MET A 269 -8.43 15.04 12.15
CA MET A 269 -8.14 15.22 10.73
C MET A 269 -6.65 15.49 10.53
N LEU A 270 -6.03 14.72 9.61
CA LEU A 270 -4.65 14.95 9.23
C LEU A 270 -4.56 15.98 8.11
N GLU A 271 -3.82 17.05 8.35
CA GLU A 271 -3.69 18.17 7.45
C GLU A 271 -2.23 18.38 7.03
N TYR A 272 -1.97 18.52 5.71
CA TYR A 272 -0.64 18.83 5.19
C TYR A 272 -0.68 19.49 3.81
N GLY A 273 0.45 20.05 3.38
CA GLY A 273 0.66 20.71 2.09
C GLY A 273 1.58 21.90 2.19
N SER A 274 1.95 22.48 1.04
CA SER A 274 2.83 23.65 0.95
C SER A 274 2.14 24.95 1.37
N ARG A 275 0.83 24.96 1.58
CA ARG A 275 -0.01 26.14 1.90
C ARG A 275 -0.01 27.23 0.82
N ILE A 276 0.37 26.87 -0.39
CA ILE A 276 0.23 27.75 -1.56
C ILE A 276 -1.24 28.06 -1.85
N ALA A 277 -2.11 27.08 -1.63
CA ALA A 277 -3.56 27.24 -1.51
C ALA A 277 -4.05 26.49 -0.27
N GLU A 278 -5.13 26.94 0.35
CA GLU A 278 -5.70 26.37 1.56
C GLU A 278 -7.19 26.09 1.39
N ILE A 279 -7.61 24.90 1.77
CA ILE A 279 -9.02 24.54 1.90
C ILE A 279 -9.49 25.19 3.20
N THR A 280 -10.32 26.22 3.09
CA THR A 280 -10.78 27.00 4.25
C THR A 280 -12.13 26.55 4.77
N ASP A 281 -12.92 25.86 3.97
CA ASP A 281 -14.21 25.29 4.33
C ASP A 281 -14.58 24.12 3.44
N PHE A 282 -15.32 23.15 3.98
CA PHE A 282 -15.94 22.07 3.21
C PHE A 282 -17.26 21.65 3.85
N ARG A 283 -18.20 21.21 3.02
CA ARG A 283 -19.53 20.75 3.45
C ARG A 283 -20.01 19.60 2.58
N VAL A 284 -20.75 18.71 3.19
CA VAL A 284 -21.58 17.73 2.47
C VAL A 284 -23.04 18.14 2.64
N ILE A 285 -23.76 18.22 1.55
CA ILE A 285 -25.11 18.77 1.48
C ILE A 285 -26.00 17.67 0.90
N ASP A 286 -27.05 17.30 1.61
CA ASP A 286 -28.02 16.29 1.21
C ASP A 286 -28.97 16.80 0.11
N ASP A 287 -29.91 15.96 -0.32
CA ASP A 287 -30.93 16.25 -1.33
C ASP A 287 -31.94 17.33 -0.88
N LYS A 288 -32.03 17.59 0.41
CA LYS A 288 -32.89 18.64 1.01
C LYS A 288 -32.17 19.99 1.15
N GLY A 289 -30.86 20.03 0.77
CA GLY A 289 -30.04 21.22 0.88
C GLY A 289 -29.45 21.47 2.28
N MET A 290 -29.54 20.47 3.17
CA MET A 290 -29.02 20.58 4.54
C MET A 290 -27.59 20.01 4.63
N CYS A 291 -26.75 20.65 5.44
CA CYS A 291 -25.43 20.07 5.73
C CYS A 291 -25.61 18.81 6.60
N SER A 292 -25.09 17.68 6.14
CA SER A 292 -25.30 16.39 6.82
C SER A 292 -24.11 15.46 6.60
N ASN A 293 -23.75 14.70 7.63
CA ASN A 293 -22.85 13.56 7.52
C ASN A 293 -23.60 12.26 7.14
N THR A 294 -24.93 12.32 7.02
CA THR A 294 -25.77 11.17 6.74
C THR A 294 -26.47 11.36 5.40
N ILE A 295 -26.23 10.45 4.45
CA ILE A 295 -26.74 10.50 3.09
C ILE A 295 -27.50 9.22 2.79
N GLU A 296 -28.70 9.32 2.23
CA GLU A 296 -29.47 8.17 1.77
C GLU A 296 -28.92 7.63 0.45
N LYS A 297 -28.77 6.31 0.34
CA LYS A 297 -28.38 5.66 -0.90
C LYS A 297 -29.41 5.92 -2.00
N GLY A 298 -28.91 6.30 -3.19
CA GLY A 298 -29.73 6.68 -4.34
C GLY A 298 -30.13 8.15 -4.37
N SER A 299 -29.94 8.91 -3.29
CA SER A 299 -30.23 10.35 -3.28
C SER A 299 -29.11 11.17 -3.94
N GLU A 300 -29.44 12.34 -4.47
CA GLU A 300 -28.48 13.34 -4.92
C GLU A 300 -27.85 14.01 -3.69
N PHE A 301 -26.54 14.24 -3.73
CA PHE A 301 -25.85 15.00 -2.71
C PHE A 301 -24.74 15.85 -3.32
N LYS A 302 -24.27 16.84 -2.58
CA LYS A 302 -23.24 17.77 -3.04
C LYS A 302 -22.09 17.80 -2.03
N ILE A 303 -20.87 17.83 -2.56
CA ILE A 303 -19.66 18.11 -1.80
C ILE A 303 -19.20 19.50 -2.22
N ARG A 304 -19.20 20.45 -1.28
CA ARG A 304 -18.77 21.82 -1.50
C ARG A 304 -17.43 22.03 -0.78
N MET A 305 -16.48 22.60 -1.47
CA MET A 305 -15.15 22.92 -0.94
C MET A 305 -14.78 24.35 -1.32
N LYS A 306 -14.31 25.14 -0.33
CA LYS A 306 -13.83 26.51 -0.51
C LYS A 306 -12.34 26.54 -0.34
N VAL A 307 -11.64 27.10 -1.33
CA VAL A 307 -10.17 27.19 -1.38
C VAL A 307 -9.75 28.63 -1.49
N ARG A 308 -8.81 29.06 -0.64
CA ARG A 308 -8.15 30.37 -0.72
C ARG A 308 -6.74 30.20 -1.29
N PHE A 309 -6.33 31.08 -2.19
CA PHE A 309 -5.03 31.05 -2.83
C PHE A 309 -4.09 32.07 -2.18
N ASN A 310 -2.94 31.58 -1.69
CA ASN A 310 -1.92 32.41 -1.03
C ASN A 310 -0.83 32.89 -2.02
N GLU A 311 -0.78 32.28 -3.20
CA GLU A 311 0.08 32.63 -4.33
C GLU A 311 -0.72 32.55 -5.65
N ASP A 312 -0.15 33.12 -6.72
CA ASP A 312 -0.71 32.96 -8.07
C ASP A 312 -0.51 31.53 -8.56
N ILE A 313 -1.59 30.86 -8.97
CA ILE A 313 -1.60 29.48 -9.42
C ILE A 313 -2.29 29.37 -10.77
N GLN A 314 -1.72 28.58 -11.67
CA GLN A 314 -2.35 28.18 -12.92
C GLN A 314 -2.93 26.77 -12.76
N GLU A 315 -4.15 26.57 -13.25
CA GLU A 315 -4.84 25.28 -13.28
C GLU A 315 -4.81 24.50 -11.95
N PRO A 316 -5.27 25.08 -10.81
CA PRO A 316 -5.39 24.33 -9.56
C PRO A 316 -6.38 23.18 -9.71
N ILE A 317 -6.05 22.03 -9.12
CA ILE A 317 -6.84 20.80 -9.18
C ILE A 317 -7.43 20.56 -7.79
N MET A 318 -8.76 20.62 -7.66
CA MET A 318 -9.48 20.30 -6.45
C MET A 318 -10.05 18.89 -6.54
N ALA A 319 -9.95 18.13 -5.46
CA ALA A 319 -10.29 16.72 -5.40
C ALA A 319 -10.97 16.33 -4.09
N TYR A 320 -11.80 15.28 -4.14
CA TYR A 320 -12.25 14.55 -2.97
C TYR A 320 -12.04 13.04 -3.16
N THR A 321 -11.98 12.31 -2.05
CA THR A 321 -11.82 10.85 -2.04
C THR A 321 -12.63 10.25 -0.89
N PHE A 322 -13.48 9.26 -1.19
CA PHE A 322 -14.10 8.39 -0.20
C PHE A 322 -13.21 7.20 0.10
N LYS A 323 -13.09 6.86 1.38
CA LYS A 323 -12.39 5.69 1.89
C LYS A 323 -13.30 4.87 2.80
N ASN A 324 -13.03 3.59 2.94
CA ASN A 324 -13.61 2.81 4.02
C ASN A 324 -12.91 3.12 5.36
N ILE A 325 -13.44 2.60 6.47
CA ILE A 325 -12.87 2.79 7.81
C ILE A 325 -11.47 2.20 7.97
N GLN A 326 -11.06 1.25 7.11
CA GLN A 326 -9.72 0.69 7.07
C GLN A 326 -8.72 1.58 6.29
N GLY A 327 -9.19 2.68 5.68
CA GLY A 327 -8.35 3.61 4.91
C GLY A 327 -8.19 3.25 3.43
N THR A 328 -8.87 2.20 2.94
CA THR A 328 -8.87 1.86 1.50
C THR A 328 -9.67 2.89 0.71
N GLU A 329 -9.07 3.46 -0.33
CA GLU A 329 -9.75 4.38 -1.24
C GLU A 329 -10.80 3.63 -2.06
N ILE A 330 -12.06 4.10 -2.01
CA ILE A 330 -13.21 3.47 -2.68
C ILE A 330 -13.51 4.15 -4.00
N THR A 331 -13.66 5.47 -3.94
CA THR A 331 -13.97 6.32 -5.10
C THR A 331 -13.58 7.77 -4.82
N GLY A 332 -13.42 8.53 -5.86
CA GLY A 332 -13.13 9.96 -5.79
C GLY A 332 -12.97 10.54 -7.18
N THR A 333 -12.98 11.86 -7.27
CA THR A 333 -12.69 12.57 -8.51
C THR A 333 -12.06 13.92 -8.24
N ASN A 334 -11.73 14.62 -9.31
CA ASN A 334 -11.15 15.96 -9.27
C ASN A 334 -11.62 16.83 -10.42
N THR A 335 -11.40 18.11 -10.30
CA THR A 335 -11.82 19.11 -11.31
C THR A 335 -11.22 18.85 -12.70
N MET A 336 -10.02 18.27 -12.77
CA MET A 336 -9.36 17.95 -14.04
C MET A 336 -10.05 16.79 -14.76
N TYR A 337 -10.37 15.70 -14.05
CA TYR A 337 -11.07 14.53 -14.62
C TYR A 337 -12.48 14.88 -15.06
N GLU A 338 -13.16 15.77 -14.33
CA GLU A 338 -14.51 16.23 -14.67
C GLU A 338 -14.51 17.38 -15.71
N ASN A 339 -13.35 17.73 -16.27
CA ASN A 339 -13.18 18.83 -17.24
C ASN A 339 -13.68 20.20 -16.73
N ALA A 340 -13.75 20.39 -15.41
CA ALA A 340 -14.12 21.64 -14.75
C ALA A 340 -12.88 22.43 -14.38
N LYS A 341 -12.23 23.07 -15.39
CA LYS A 341 -10.97 23.77 -15.20
C LYS A 341 -11.16 25.11 -14.51
N VAL A 342 -10.30 25.39 -13.53
CA VAL A 342 -10.05 26.73 -13.00
C VAL A 342 -8.80 27.25 -13.70
N GLU A 343 -8.98 28.21 -14.65
CA GLU A 343 -7.86 28.63 -15.52
C GLU A 343 -6.73 29.33 -14.76
N ARG A 344 -7.06 30.25 -13.87
CA ARG A 344 -6.10 31.00 -13.08
C ARG A 344 -6.73 31.48 -11.78
N SER A 345 -5.96 31.45 -10.69
CA SER A 345 -6.31 32.06 -9.41
C SER A 345 -5.17 32.93 -8.91
N GLY A 346 -5.45 34.17 -8.60
CA GLY A 346 -4.49 35.13 -8.08
C GLY A 346 -4.35 35.02 -6.55
N LYS A 347 -3.26 35.55 -6.03
CA LYS A 347 -3.04 35.64 -4.58
C LYS A 347 -4.16 36.41 -3.91
N GLY A 348 -4.79 35.80 -2.90
CA GLY A 348 -5.91 36.35 -2.15
C GLY A 348 -7.28 35.92 -2.69
N ASP A 349 -7.36 35.37 -3.89
CA ASP A 349 -8.61 34.89 -4.46
C ASP A 349 -9.16 33.69 -3.67
N THR A 350 -10.47 33.52 -3.75
CA THR A 350 -11.17 32.39 -3.19
C THR A 350 -12.02 31.71 -4.26
N CYS A 351 -11.91 30.40 -4.35
CA CYS A 351 -12.70 29.59 -5.27
C CYS A 351 -13.57 28.61 -4.47
N THR A 352 -14.85 28.49 -4.85
CA THR A 352 -15.73 27.45 -4.32
C THR A 352 -16.05 26.45 -5.41
N VAL A 353 -15.74 25.17 -5.13
CA VAL A 353 -16.04 24.05 -6.02
C VAL A 353 -17.14 23.20 -5.40
N THR A 354 -18.11 22.81 -6.21
CA THR A 354 -19.19 21.94 -5.81
C THR A 354 -19.25 20.74 -6.74
N PHE A 355 -19.12 19.54 -6.18
CA PHE A 355 -19.32 18.26 -6.86
C PHE A 355 -20.74 17.79 -6.55
N THR A 356 -21.55 17.56 -7.57
CA THR A 356 -22.93 17.04 -7.45
C THR A 356 -22.99 15.64 -8.01
N GLN A 357 -23.54 14.70 -7.25
CA GLN A 357 -23.57 13.29 -7.62
C GLN A 357 -24.62 12.50 -6.86
N THR A 358 -24.91 11.26 -7.31
CA THR A 358 -25.80 10.33 -6.63
C THR A 358 -25.00 9.40 -5.71
N MET A 359 -25.51 9.15 -4.51
CA MET A 359 -24.89 8.24 -3.53
C MET A 359 -25.13 6.77 -3.92
N ASN A 360 -24.20 6.16 -4.62
CA ASN A 360 -24.28 4.76 -5.05
C ASN A 360 -23.42 3.81 -4.19
N LEU A 361 -22.82 4.30 -3.11
CA LEU A 361 -22.13 3.45 -2.15
C LEU A 361 -23.13 2.62 -1.33
N GLN A 362 -22.70 1.48 -0.85
CA GLN A 362 -23.49 0.64 0.05
C GLN A 362 -23.69 1.32 1.40
N GLY A 363 -24.73 0.90 2.14
CA GLY A 363 -24.94 1.36 3.51
C GLY A 363 -23.71 1.05 4.39
N GLY A 364 -23.26 2.03 5.16
CA GLY A 364 -22.10 1.90 6.05
C GLY A 364 -21.40 3.24 6.31
N GLU A 365 -20.25 3.13 6.98
CA GLU A 365 -19.43 4.28 7.37
C GLU A 365 -18.26 4.46 6.38
N TYR A 366 -18.08 5.69 5.94
CA TYR A 366 -17.03 6.09 5.01
C TYR A 366 -16.29 7.33 5.54
N LEU A 367 -15.03 7.48 5.16
CA LEU A 367 -14.23 8.66 5.46
C LEU A 367 -14.07 9.49 4.18
N LEU A 368 -14.25 10.79 4.31
CA LEU A 368 -14.11 11.74 3.20
C LEU A 368 -12.84 12.57 3.38
N SER A 369 -12.04 12.63 2.34
CA SER A 369 -10.80 13.39 2.28
C SER A 369 -10.84 14.42 1.15
N PHE A 370 -10.12 15.53 1.30
CA PHE A 370 -10.06 16.62 0.32
C PHE A 370 -8.63 16.93 -0.09
N GLY A 371 -8.44 17.47 -1.29
CA GLY A 371 -7.15 17.90 -1.78
C GLY A 371 -7.22 19.07 -2.72
N CYS A 372 -6.24 19.96 -2.60
CA CYS A 372 -5.92 20.98 -3.59
C CYS A 372 -4.48 20.76 -4.03
N THR A 373 -4.27 20.57 -5.33
CA THR A 373 -2.98 20.25 -5.94
C THR A 373 -2.78 21.07 -7.22
N GLY A 374 -1.63 20.98 -7.83
CA GLY A 374 -1.35 21.62 -9.13
C GLY A 374 0.12 21.51 -9.49
N TYR A 375 0.52 22.29 -10.51
CA TYR A 375 1.91 22.34 -10.95
C TYR A 375 2.56 23.67 -10.54
N LYS A 376 3.74 23.59 -9.92
CA LYS A 376 4.59 24.74 -9.62
C LYS A 376 5.95 24.51 -10.26
N ASN A 377 6.38 25.44 -11.15
CA ASN A 377 7.63 25.31 -11.91
C ASN A 377 7.79 23.99 -12.71
N GLY A 378 6.67 23.39 -13.14
CA GLY A 378 6.66 22.10 -13.84
C GLY A 378 6.56 20.87 -12.94
N ASP A 379 6.70 21.02 -11.64
CA ASP A 379 6.60 19.90 -10.67
C ASP A 379 5.20 19.82 -10.08
N PHE A 380 4.65 18.58 -10.01
CA PHE A 380 3.38 18.34 -9.35
C PHE A 380 3.53 18.54 -7.84
N THR A 381 2.71 19.44 -7.28
CA THR A 381 2.82 19.88 -5.90
C THR A 381 1.47 19.76 -5.19
N VAL A 382 1.50 19.26 -3.96
CA VAL A 382 0.35 19.28 -3.06
C VAL A 382 0.31 20.63 -2.34
N PHE A 383 -0.72 21.42 -2.62
CA PHE A 383 -0.91 22.72 -1.98
C PHE A 383 -1.54 22.56 -0.60
N HIS A 384 -2.63 21.77 -0.52
CA HIS A 384 -3.29 21.45 0.72
C HIS A 384 -4.04 20.12 0.64
N ARG A 385 -3.97 19.32 1.71
CA ARG A 385 -4.67 18.06 1.82
C ARG A 385 -5.26 17.91 3.21
N LEU A 386 -6.52 17.48 3.27
CA LEU A 386 -7.25 17.13 4.47
C LEU A 386 -7.60 15.65 4.37
N TYR A 387 -6.93 14.81 5.15
CA TYR A 387 -7.27 13.39 5.23
C TYR A 387 -8.32 13.14 6.28
N ASP A 388 -9.31 12.30 5.90
CA ASP A 388 -10.38 11.86 6.78
C ASP A 388 -11.07 13.05 7.46
N ALA A 389 -11.33 14.09 6.68
CA ALA A 389 -11.86 15.37 7.14
C ALA A 389 -13.21 15.26 7.85
N CYS A 390 -14.04 14.30 7.42
CA CYS A 390 -15.28 13.92 8.09
C CYS A 390 -15.62 12.47 7.80
N ASN A 391 -16.49 11.87 8.64
CA ASN A 391 -17.15 10.61 8.30
C ASN A 391 -18.46 10.89 7.57
N ILE A 392 -18.86 9.95 6.72
CA ILE A 392 -20.14 9.94 6.01
C ILE A 392 -20.81 8.61 6.28
N THR A 393 -21.99 8.66 6.86
CA THR A 393 -22.86 7.51 7.07
C THR A 393 -23.81 7.38 5.89
N VAL A 394 -23.72 6.29 5.13
CA VAL A 394 -24.67 5.99 4.07
C VAL A 394 -25.78 5.10 4.62
N ILE A 395 -27.01 5.59 4.58
CA ILE A 395 -28.20 4.82 4.95
C ILE A 395 -28.74 4.11 3.72
N SER A 396 -28.96 2.80 3.81
CA SER A 396 -29.51 2.00 2.74
C SER A 396 -30.46 0.93 3.25
N SER A 397 -31.61 0.81 2.61
CA SER A 397 -32.55 -0.31 2.81
C SER A 397 -32.16 -1.55 2.02
N LYS A 398 -31.26 -1.43 1.02
CA LYS A 398 -30.78 -2.50 0.13
C LYS A 398 -29.27 -2.46 0.09
N ASN A 399 -28.62 -3.52 0.55
CA ASN A 399 -27.18 -3.71 0.37
C ASN A 399 -26.93 -4.86 -0.59
N THR A 400 -26.03 -4.62 -1.56
CA THR A 400 -25.53 -5.62 -2.50
C THR A 400 -24.08 -6.01 -2.11
N VAL A 401 -23.39 -6.75 -2.94
CA VAL A 401 -22.00 -7.14 -2.69
C VAL A 401 -21.04 -6.00 -3.07
N GLY A 402 -19.99 -5.79 -2.28
CA GLY A 402 -18.95 -4.79 -2.53
C GLY A 402 -19.29 -3.42 -1.94
N PHE A 403 -18.68 -2.35 -2.49
CA PHE A 403 -18.85 -0.98 -2.01
C PHE A 403 -19.81 -0.14 -2.83
N TYR A 404 -20.10 -0.56 -4.06
CA TYR A 404 -20.87 0.21 -5.04
C TYR A 404 -22.05 -0.59 -5.54
N ASP A 405 -23.24 0.03 -5.64
CA ASP A 405 -24.42 -0.56 -6.25
C ASP A 405 -24.56 -0.06 -7.69
N MET A 406 -24.55 -0.96 -8.63
CA MET A 406 -24.72 -0.65 -10.04
C MET A 406 -26.19 -0.45 -10.45
N ASP A 407 -27.11 -0.55 -9.48
CA ASP A 407 -28.56 -0.42 -9.67
C ASP A 407 -29.11 -1.33 -10.80
N SER A 408 -28.71 -2.61 -10.75
CA SER A 408 -29.03 -3.59 -11.78
C SER A 408 -30.52 -3.88 -11.85
N LYS A 409 -31.08 -3.85 -13.06
CA LYS A 409 -32.45 -4.33 -13.38
C LYS A 409 -32.35 -5.80 -13.77
N VAL A 410 -33.22 -6.63 -13.21
CA VAL A 410 -33.27 -8.07 -13.46
C VAL A 410 -34.58 -8.44 -14.11
N GLU A 411 -34.52 -9.08 -15.27
CA GLU A 411 -35.66 -9.71 -15.95
C GLU A 411 -35.47 -11.23 -15.88
N ILE A 412 -36.50 -11.94 -15.44
CA ILE A 412 -36.48 -13.41 -15.30
C ILE A 412 -37.48 -13.98 -16.33
N GLN A 413 -36.97 -14.80 -17.25
CA GLN A 413 -37.78 -15.59 -18.17
C GLN A 413 -37.62 -17.06 -17.79
N CYS A 414 -38.68 -17.66 -17.26
CA CYS A 414 -38.69 -19.11 -16.99
C CYS A 414 -39.25 -19.79 -18.25
N GLY A 415 -38.47 -20.66 -18.89
CA GLY A 415 -38.97 -21.55 -19.93
C GLY A 415 -39.87 -22.64 -19.34
N GLU A 416 -40.96 -22.99 -20.07
CA GLU A 416 -41.83 -24.14 -19.76
C GLU A 416 -41.10 -25.48 -20.04
#